data_58c8bbede23a2ebbeb50045a75f1778e
#
_entry.id   58c8bbede23a2ebbeb50045a75f1778e
#
_cell.length_a   1.000
_cell.length_b   1.000
_cell.length_c   1.000
_cell.angle_alpha   90.00
_cell.angle_beta   90.00
_cell.angle_gamma   90.00
#
_symmetry.space_group_name_H-M   'P 1'
#
loop_
_entity.id
_entity.type
_entity.pdbx_description
1 polymer ?
#
loop_
_entity_poly.entity_id
_entity_poly.type
_entity_poly.pdbx_seq_one_letter_code
_entity_poly.pdbx_strand_id
1 'polypeptide(L)'
;MSLLAAAMFFVGCDTEDGPDSPWGPGYVPPQEDEDDKTEFVAKPIEKADNIVVAHRGAVKEFGGTPDNSLASLRNAISLGCYGSELDIYWTKDNDVIVAHADSNCQINRLYPWENTVEELRRGGVLSNGEILPTLAEYIKVAVTEGKCTKLVLDIKNITGPSTVAADKRAQYCINACRRSIEIAQELGAEDWIEFICTGNETVMKGCAPLCETAAIPIGWMANKAASEYDRLGAGCKYAYRWANLSLEYMNDGFSGGKRTIDEFVSRGIEFSVFNVDTDQQMNYYVNRADKLKCICSNYPKKLLSKMRK
;
A
#
# COMPACT_ATOMS: atom_id res chain seq x y z
N MET A 1 12.89 67.35 11.29
CA MET A 1 12.72 66.16 10.43
C MET A 1 12.66 64.94 11.33
N SER A 2 11.45 64.45 11.55
CA SER A 2 11.16 63.39 12.51
C SER A 2 10.96 62.09 11.77
N LEU A 3 11.77 61.06 12.07
CA LEU A 3 11.61 59.68 11.56
C LEU A 3 10.57 59.01 12.47
N LEU A 4 9.41 58.64 11.90
CA LEU A 4 8.46 57.73 12.50
C LEU A 4 8.98 56.27 12.21
N ALA A 5 9.29 55.56 13.26
CA ALA A 5 9.49 54.10 13.19
C ALA A 5 8.10 53.40 13.32
N ALA A 6 7.68 52.69 12.27
CA ALA A 6 6.50 51.88 12.30
C ALA A 6 6.84 50.53 12.98
N ALA A 7 6.29 50.30 14.17
CA ALA A 7 6.34 49.00 14.83
C ALA A 7 5.29 48.06 14.19
N MET A 8 5.73 47.04 13.47
CA MET A 8 4.85 45.94 13.06
C MET A 8 4.60 45.05 14.28
N PHE A 9 3.38 45.06 14.79
CA PHE A 9 2.91 44.03 15.72
C PHE A 9 2.65 42.73 14.94
N PHE A 10 3.49 41.74 15.18
CA PHE A 10 3.16 40.36 14.85
C PHE A 10 2.11 39.89 15.88
N VAL A 11 0.89 39.71 15.45
CA VAL A 11 -0.11 38.96 16.20
C VAL A 11 0.27 37.49 16.02
N GLY A 12 0.96 36.94 17.02
CA GLY A 12 1.13 35.49 17.14
C GLY A 12 -0.26 34.88 17.38
N CYS A 13 -0.69 33.98 16.49
CA CYS A 13 -1.74 33.02 16.82
C CYS A 13 -1.15 32.05 17.83
N ASP A 14 -1.36 32.30 19.12
CA ASP A 14 -1.18 31.28 20.14
C ASP A 14 -2.30 30.25 19.95
N THR A 15 -2.00 29.16 19.24
CA THR A 15 -2.76 27.93 19.42
C THR A 15 -2.29 27.34 20.73
N GLU A 16 -3.05 27.56 21.80
CA GLU A 16 -2.87 26.82 23.05
C GLU A 16 -3.18 25.34 22.77
N ASP A 17 -2.13 24.57 22.46
CA ASP A 17 -2.19 23.12 22.55
C ASP A 17 -2.38 22.79 24.03
N GLY A 18 -3.59 22.41 24.41
CA GLY A 18 -3.91 21.99 25.78
C GLY A 18 -3.09 20.76 26.18
N PRO A 19 -2.97 20.45 27.46
CA PRO A 19 -2.15 19.33 27.98
C PRO A 19 -2.58 17.94 27.43
N ASP A 20 -3.75 17.84 26.84
CA ASP A 20 -4.30 16.61 26.25
C ASP A 20 -4.09 16.52 24.72
N SER A 21 -3.39 17.47 24.11
CA SER A 21 -3.03 17.39 22.69
C SER A 21 -1.95 16.32 22.50
N PRO A 22 -2.12 15.36 21.56
CA PRO A 22 -1.06 14.38 21.26
C PRO A 22 0.27 15.01 20.84
N TRP A 23 0.34 16.35 20.75
CA TRP A 23 1.51 17.13 20.32
C TRP A 23 1.85 18.28 21.27
N GLY A 24 1.13 18.41 22.39
CA GLY A 24 1.39 19.44 23.42
C GLY A 24 2.60 19.12 24.28
N PRO A 25 3.29 20.15 24.85
CA PRO A 25 4.34 19.93 25.82
C PRO A 25 3.74 19.30 27.09
N GLY A 26 3.88 18.02 27.26
CA GLY A 26 3.32 17.24 28.38
C GLY A 26 2.46 16.04 27.94
N TYR A 27 2.25 15.82 26.66
CA TYR A 27 1.63 14.60 26.20
C TYR A 27 2.47 13.39 26.63
N VAL A 28 1.91 12.57 27.48
CA VAL A 28 2.39 11.24 27.81
C VAL A 28 1.54 10.30 26.98
N PRO A 29 2.12 9.55 26.01
CA PRO A 29 1.37 8.53 25.30
C PRO A 29 0.65 7.64 26.31
N PRO A 30 -0.58 7.16 26.01
CA PRO A 30 -1.21 6.15 26.86
C PRO A 30 -0.20 5.04 27.08
N GLN A 31 0.17 4.78 28.35
CA GLN A 31 0.94 3.60 28.68
C GLN A 31 0.08 2.42 28.25
N GLU A 32 0.59 1.61 27.34
CA GLU A 32 0.01 0.29 27.08
C GLU A 32 0.02 -0.41 28.45
N ASP A 33 -1.15 -0.79 28.93
CA ASP A 33 -1.28 -1.52 30.18
C ASP A 33 -0.38 -2.76 30.08
N GLU A 34 0.69 -2.82 30.86
CA GLU A 34 1.67 -3.91 30.84
C GLU A 34 1.04 -5.27 31.20
N ASP A 35 -0.22 -5.28 31.68
CA ASP A 35 -0.92 -6.47 32.16
C ASP A 35 -1.75 -7.22 31.10
N ASP A 36 -1.91 -6.68 29.88
CA ASP A 36 -2.61 -7.39 28.77
C ASP A 36 -1.64 -7.76 27.64
N LYS A 37 -0.54 -8.41 27.98
CA LYS A 37 0.33 -9.10 27.03
C LYS A 37 -0.30 -10.47 26.66
N THR A 38 -1.54 -10.47 26.22
CA THR A 38 -1.98 -11.57 25.35
C THR A 38 -1.16 -11.47 24.08
N GLU A 39 -0.23 -12.41 23.91
CA GLU A 39 0.62 -12.50 22.74
C GLU A 39 -0.28 -12.44 21.49
N PHE A 40 -0.09 -11.41 20.63
CA PHE A 40 -0.87 -11.30 19.41
C PHE A 40 -0.59 -12.51 18.54
N VAL A 41 -1.59 -13.33 18.29
CA VAL A 41 -1.51 -14.50 17.41
C VAL A 41 -2.45 -14.28 16.23
N ALA A 42 -1.87 -14.21 15.04
CA ALA A 42 -2.68 -14.07 13.84
C ALA A 42 -3.54 -15.33 13.62
N LYS A 43 -4.85 -15.11 13.40
CA LYS A 43 -5.76 -16.19 12.98
C LYS A 43 -5.54 -16.50 11.50
N PRO A 44 -5.81 -17.74 11.04
CA PRO A 44 -5.77 -18.08 9.63
C PRO A 44 -6.71 -17.20 8.81
N ILE A 45 -6.26 -16.75 7.64
CA ILE A 45 -7.10 -16.00 6.71
C ILE A 45 -8.09 -16.94 5.99
N GLU A 46 -9.34 -16.52 5.88
CA GLU A 46 -10.35 -17.23 5.11
C GLU A 46 -10.21 -16.93 3.61
N LYS A 47 -10.70 -17.83 2.77
CA LYS A 47 -10.74 -17.55 1.31
C LYS A 47 -11.85 -16.55 0.99
N ALA A 48 -11.50 -15.48 0.28
CA ALA A 48 -12.50 -14.55 -0.25
C ALA A 48 -13.37 -15.20 -1.34
N ASP A 49 -14.63 -14.80 -1.43
CA ASP A 49 -15.59 -15.22 -2.45
C ASP A 49 -15.54 -14.35 -3.73
N ASN A 50 -14.62 -13.41 -3.78
CA ASN A 50 -14.44 -12.46 -4.88
C ASN A 50 -12.96 -12.18 -5.11
N ILE A 51 -12.65 -11.35 -6.14
CA ILE A 51 -11.29 -10.97 -6.55
C ILE A 51 -11.08 -9.44 -6.50
N VAL A 52 -11.90 -8.70 -5.76
CA VAL A 52 -11.85 -7.25 -5.70
C VAL A 52 -10.81 -6.77 -4.70
N VAL A 53 -9.89 -5.92 -5.16
CA VAL A 53 -8.94 -5.20 -4.32
C VAL A 53 -9.36 -3.73 -4.23
N ALA A 54 -9.47 -3.22 -3.03
CA ALA A 54 -9.76 -1.81 -2.77
C ALA A 54 -8.45 -1.00 -2.84
N HIS A 55 -8.34 -0.07 -3.82
CA HIS A 55 -7.16 0.77 -4.03
C HIS A 55 -6.98 1.75 -2.87
N ARG A 56 -5.87 1.64 -2.13
CA ARG A 56 -5.55 2.38 -0.90
C ARG A 56 -6.63 2.27 0.18
N GLY A 57 -7.28 1.11 0.22
CA GLY A 57 -8.51 0.88 0.96
C GLY A 57 -9.76 1.37 0.23
N ALA A 58 -10.93 1.20 0.86
CA ALA A 58 -12.19 1.67 0.28
C ALA A 58 -12.47 3.12 0.71
N VAL A 59 -12.24 4.07 -0.20
CA VAL A 59 -12.23 5.51 0.06
C VAL A 59 -13.37 6.24 -0.63
N LYS A 60 -13.38 6.21 -1.98
CA LYS A 60 -14.27 7.10 -2.77
C LYS A 60 -15.75 6.89 -2.58
N GLU A 61 -16.15 5.72 -2.11
CA GLU A 61 -17.54 5.40 -1.81
C GLU A 61 -17.91 5.59 -0.33
N PHE A 62 -16.95 6.07 0.47
CA PHE A 62 -17.08 6.34 1.91
C PHE A 62 -16.59 7.75 2.21
N GLY A 63 -17.51 8.68 2.42
CA GLY A 63 -17.19 10.09 2.63
C GLY A 63 -16.29 10.33 3.84
N GLY A 64 -15.30 11.22 3.69
CA GLY A 64 -14.40 11.62 4.77
C GLY A 64 -13.29 10.62 5.12
N THR A 65 -13.17 9.53 4.38
CA THR A 65 -12.11 8.52 4.62
C THR A 65 -10.87 8.86 3.78
N PRO A 66 -9.70 9.07 4.39
CA PRO A 66 -8.46 9.29 3.65
C PRO A 66 -7.89 7.98 3.09
N ASP A 67 -7.13 8.10 2.00
CA ASP A 67 -6.31 7.03 1.43
C ASP A 67 -5.32 6.49 2.50
N ASN A 68 -5.01 5.19 2.45
CA ASN A 68 -3.98 4.60 3.31
C ASN A 68 -4.21 4.83 4.82
N SER A 69 -5.45 4.85 5.26
CA SER A 69 -5.85 4.97 6.67
C SER A 69 -6.41 3.65 7.22
N LEU A 70 -6.38 3.48 8.54
CA LEU A 70 -7.04 2.33 9.15
C LEU A 70 -8.56 2.34 8.89
N ALA A 71 -9.17 3.52 8.77
CA ALA A 71 -10.57 3.66 8.37
C ALA A 71 -10.81 3.13 6.96
N SER A 72 -9.92 3.41 5.98
CA SER A 72 -10.07 2.90 4.61
C SER A 72 -9.90 1.37 4.54
N LEU A 73 -9.02 0.80 5.36
CA LEU A 73 -8.88 -0.64 5.53
C LEU A 73 -10.17 -1.25 6.10
N ARG A 74 -10.72 -0.69 7.19
CA ARG A 74 -11.99 -1.15 7.78
C ARG A 74 -13.15 -1.13 6.80
N ASN A 75 -13.20 -0.11 5.94
CA ASN A 75 -14.19 -0.06 4.86
C ASN A 75 -14.01 -1.22 3.87
N ALA A 76 -12.78 -1.55 3.45
CA ALA A 76 -12.51 -2.69 2.58
C ALA A 76 -12.88 -4.02 3.25
N ILE A 77 -12.58 -4.19 4.54
CA ILE A 77 -12.96 -5.33 5.36
C ILE A 77 -14.50 -5.45 5.44
N SER A 78 -15.21 -4.36 5.69
CA SER A 78 -16.68 -4.34 5.79
C SER A 78 -17.38 -4.74 4.50
N LEU A 79 -16.76 -4.47 3.36
CA LEU A 79 -17.21 -4.89 2.04
C LEU A 79 -16.92 -6.36 1.74
N GLY A 80 -16.02 -6.99 2.51
CA GLY A 80 -15.52 -8.35 2.25
C GLY A 80 -14.65 -8.44 1.01
N CYS A 81 -13.89 -7.40 0.67
CA CYS A 81 -12.97 -7.42 -0.47
C CYS A 81 -11.93 -8.53 -0.33
N TYR A 82 -11.50 -9.11 -1.47
CA TYR A 82 -10.34 -10.00 -1.52
C TYR A 82 -9.11 -9.36 -0.90
N GLY A 83 -8.89 -8.07 -1.16
CA GLY A 83 -7.76 -7.35 -0.61
C GLY A 83 -7.99 -5.85 -0.45
N SER A 84 -7.14 -5.25 0.37
CA SER A 84 -6.94 -3.82 0.49
C SER A 84 -5.52 -3.51 0.03
N GLU A 85 -5.37 -2.75 -1.04
CA GLU A 85 -4.05 -2.29 -1.48
C GLU A 85 -3.62 -1.10 -0.64
N LEU A 86 -2.32 -0.98 -0.38
CA LEU A 86 -1.71 0.07 0.43
C LEU A 86 -0.29 0.37 -0.02
N ASP A 87 0.08 1.64 0.02
CA ASP A 87 1.41 2.12 -0.35
C ASP A 87 2.36 2.04 0.85
N ILE A 88 3.55 1.44 0.69
CA ILE A 88 4.50 1.25 1.79
C ILE A 88 5.85 1.94 1.54
N TYR A 89 6.44 2.48 2.62
CA TYR A 89 7.78 3.04 2.64
C TYR A 89 8.56 2.60 3.88
N TRP A 90 9.84 2.29 3.69
CA TRP A 90 10.79 2.02 4.77
C TRP A 90 11.21 3.31 5.45
N THR A 91 11.35 3.29 6.78
CA THR A 91 11.74 4.44 7.61
C THR A 91 13.15 4.28 8.20
N LYS A 92 13.72 5.40 8.64
CA LYS A 92 15.08 5.45 9.22
C LYS A 92 15.26 4.54 10.43
N ASP A 93 14.25 4.37 11.24
CA ASP A 93 14.21 3.50 12.42
C ASP A 93 13.89 2.03 12.11
N ASN A 94 14.03 1.65 10.83
CA ASN A 94 13.77 0.29 10.33
C ASN A 94 12.34 -0.20 10.59
N ASP A 95 11.36 0.65 10.36
CA ASP A 95 9.95 0.30 10.36
C ASP A 95 9.35 0.50 8.95
N VAL A 96 8.06 0.25 8.79
CA VAL A 96 7.31 0.45 7.55
C VAL A 96 6.09 1.31 7.82
N ILE A 97 6.03 2.48 7.17
CA ILE A 97 4.89 3.38 7.23
C ILE A 97 3.98 3.19 6.03
N VAL A 98 2.66 3.32 6.25
CA VAL A 98 1.64 3.20 5.21
C VAL A 98 1.13 4.59 4.83
N ALA A 99 1.50 5.06 3.65
CA ALA A 99 1.10 6.36 3.11
C ALA A 99 1.41 6.44 1.62
N HIS A 100 0.71 7.33 0.90
CA HIS A 100 1.13 7.71 -0.44
C HIS A 100 1.96 9.00 -0.37
N ALA A 101 3.25 8.92 -0.71
CA ALA A 101 4.12 10.09 -0.79
C ALA A 101 3.71 11.04 -1.92
N ASP A 102 4.10 12.29 -1.79
CA ASP A 102 3.94 13.30 -2.84
C ASP A 102 4.88 13.03 -4.05
N SER A 103 4.83 13.90 -5.06
CA SER A 103 5.66 13.78 -6.25
C SER A 103 7.17 13.86 -5.99
N ASN A 104 7.58 14.35 -4.83
CA ASN A 104 8.97 14.40 -4.38
C ASN A 104 9.39 13.20 -3.53
N CYS A 105 8.52 12.20 -3.40
CA CYS A 105 8.68 11.04 -2.52
C CYS A 105 8.70 11.41 -1.03
N GLN A 106 7.99 12.47 -0.63
CA GLN A 106 7.89 12.96 0.74
C GLN A 106 6.51 12.63 1.36
N ILE A 107 6.51 12.29 2.64
CA ILE A 107 5.35 12.18 3.50
C ILE A 107 5.46 13.30 4.52
N ASN A 108 4.45 14.16 4.65
CA ASN A 108 4.49 15.36 5.50
C ASN A 108 5.75 16.22 5.26
N ARG A 109 6.18 16.35 3.99
CA ARG A 109 7.40 17.07 3.56
C ARG A 109 8.72 16.46 4.05
N LEU A 110 8.71 15.23 4.54
CA LEU A 110 9.87 14.50 5.04
C LEU A 110 10.13 13.26 4.19
N TYR A 111 11.38 12.89 3.98
CA TYR A 111 11.74 11.65 3.32
C TYR A 111 11.65 10.49 4.33
N PRO A 112 10.85 9.43 4.04
CA PRO A 112 10.69 8.31 4.99
C PRO A 112 12.01 7.69 5.43
N TRP A 113 12.93 7.45 4.51
CA TRP A 113 14.22 6.82 4.79
C TRP A 113 15.22 7.70 5.59
N GLU A 114 14.93 8.97 5.80
CA GLU A 114 15.72 9.91 6.59
C GLU A 114 15.09 10.23 7.96
N ASN A 115 13.84 9.79 8.15
CA ASN A 115 13.04 10.10 9.33
C ASN A 115 12.47 8.85 10.00
N THR A 116 12.30 8.89 11.30
CA THR A 116 11.61 7.86 12.07
C THR A 116 10.10 7.94 11.87
N VAL A 117 9.38 6.88 12.22
CA VAL A 117 7.89 6.91 12.23
C VAL A 117 7.37 8.06 13.08
N GLU A 118 7.98 8.30 14.26
CA GLU A 118 7.58 9.39 15.14
C GLU A 118 7.78 10.78 14.49
N GLU A 119 8.93 11.00 13.83
CA GLU A 119 9.21 12.24 13.12
C GLU A 119 8.21 12.48 11.97
N LEU A 120 7.86 11.44 11.21
CA LEU A 120 6.85 11.51 10.15
C LEU A 120 5.46 11.83 10.70
N ARG A 121 5.08 11.27 11.85
CA ARG A 121 3.81 11.49 12.52
C ARG A 121 3.66 12.90 13.05
N ARG A 122 4.75 13.50 13.55
CA ARG A 122 4.78 14.93 13.97
C ARG A 122 4.50 15.89 12.82
N GLY A 123 4.69 15.48 11.59
CA GLY A 123 4.41 16.29 10.40
C GLY A 123 2.92 16.51 10.11
N GLY A 124 2.02 15.84 10.83
CA GLY A 124 0.57 16.01 10.71
C GLY A 124 -0.23 14.71 10.85
N VAL A 125 -1.54 14.88 10.90
CA VAL A 125 -2.52 13.79 10.92
C VAL A 125 -3.26 13.70 9.58
N LEU A 126 -3.91 12.58 9.33
CA LEU A 126 -4.77 12.39 8.18
C LEU A 126 -6.04 13.26 8.30
N SER A 127 -6.74 13.51 7.19
CA SER A 127 -7.89 14.41 7.13
C SER A 127 -9.05 14.02 8.04
N ASN A 128 -9.08 12.79 8.54
CA ASN A 128 -10.06 12.29 9.52
C ASN A 128 -9.54 12.32 10.98
N GLY A 129 -8.33 12.85 11.21
CA GLY A 129 -7.72 12.93 12.54
C GLY A 129 -6.89 11.70 12.94
N GLU A 130 -6.84 10.64 12.11
CA GLU A 130 -5.95 9.49 12.37
C GLU A 130 -4.48 9.90 12.18
N ILE A 131 -3.60 9.32 12.98
CA ILE A 131 -2.14 9.41 12.77
C ILE A 131 -1.75 8.52 11.59
N LEU A 132 -0.60 8.81 10.97
CA LEU A 132 -0.04 7.94 9.92
C LEU A 132 0.18 6.53 10.46
N PRO A 133 -0.43 5.50 9.87
CA PRO A 133 -0.32 4.14 10.39
C PRO A 133 0.99 3.46 9.96
N THR A 134 1.46 2.55 10.80
CA THR A 134 2.51 1.58 10.43
C THR A 134 1.90 0.33 9.82
N LEU A 135 2.74 -0.48 9.16
CA LEU A 135 2.31 -1.78 8.64
C LEU A 135 1.86 -2.73 9.76
N ALA A 136 2.54 -2.70 10.90
CA ALA A 136 2.17 -3.53 12.05
C ALA A 136 0.73 -3.22 12.52
N GLU A 137 0.36 -1.93 12.60
CA GLU A 137 -1.01 -1.51 12.93
C GLU A 137 -2.03 -1.97 11.87
N TYR A 138 -1.67 -1.89 10.58
CA TYR A 138 -2.50 -2.41 9.49
C TYR A 138 -2.74 -3.92 9.61
N ILE A 139 -1.69 -4.70 9.83
CA ILE A 139 -1.78 -6.15 10.00
C ILE A 139 -2.65 -6.50 11.20
N LYS A 140 -2.44 -5.85 12.34
CA LYS A 140 -3.25 -6.07 13.54
C LYS A 140 -4.74 -5.84 13.27
N VAL A 141 -5.10 -4.74 12.59
CA VAL A 141 -6.51 -4.46 12.21
C VAL A 141 -7.03 -5.51 11.22
N ALA A 142 -6.28 -5.85 10.17
CA ALA A 142 -6.69 -6.84 9.19
C ALA A 142 -6.97 -8.21 9.83
N VAL A 143 -6.07 -8.67 10.71
CA VAL A 143 -6.19 -9.96 11.41
C VAL A 143 -7.32 -9.94 12.43
N THR A 144 -7.48 -8.86 13.20
CA THR A 144 -8.46 -8.80 14.29
C THR A 144 -9.87 -8.60 13.77
N GLU A 145 -10.07 -7.67 12.85
CA GLU A 145 -11.38 -7.24 12.37
C GLU A 145 -11.78 -7.92 11.05
N GLY A 146 -10.78 -8.33 10.22
CA GLY A 146 -11.00 -8.98 8.93
C GLY A 146 -11.22 -10.48 9.04
N LYS A 147 -11.59 -11.09 7.90
CA LYS A 147 -11.69 -12.56 7.72
C LYS A 147 -10.90 -13.00 6.49
N CYS A 148 -11.11 -12.35 5.35
CA CYS A 148 -10.59 -12.74 4.04
C CYS A 148 -9.85 -11.63 3.31
N THR A 149 -9.79 -10.41 3.87
CA THR A 149 -9.21 -9.25 3.19
C THR A 149 -7.70 -9.22 3.37
N LYS A 150 -6.97 -9.61 2.33
CA LYS A 150 -5.50 -9.53 2.29
C LYS A 150 -5.03 -8.09 2.23
N LEU A 151 -3.84 -7.86 2.71
CA LEU A 151 -3.10 -6.62 2.52
C LEU A 151 -2.21 -6.77 1.27
N VAL A 152 -2.47 -5.97 0.24
CA VAL A 152 -1.68 -5.96 -1.00
C VAL A 152 -0.72 -4.77 -0.94
N LEU A 153 0.53 -5.04 -0.57
CA LEU A 153 1.54 -4.04 -0.26
C LEU A 153 2.22 -3.54 -1.54
N ASP A 154 1.99 -2.28 -1.92
CA ASP A 154 2.66 -1.64 -3.06
C ASP A 154 4.05 -1.11 -2.65
N ILE A 155 5.09 -1.82 -3.10
CA ILE A 155 6.47 -1.36 -2.97
C ILE A 155 6.70 -0.23 -3.98
N LYS A 156 6.63 1.00 -3.50
CA LYS A 156 6.70 2.20 -4.34
C LYS A 156 8.08 2.40 -4.96
N ASN A 157 8.10 2.96 -6.17
CA ASN A 157 9.33 3.38 -6.80
C ASN A 157 9.78 4.74 -6.26
N ILE A 158 10.93 4.79 -5.61
CA ILE A 158 11.53 6.05 -5.14
C ILE A 158 12.27 6.70 -6.31
N THR A 159 11.67 7.72 -6.91
CA THR A 159 12.20 8.42 -8.09
C THR A 159 13.09 9.62 -7.75
N GLY A 160 12.98 10.17 -6.55
CA GLY A 160 13.73 11.35 -6.09
C GLY A 160 14.13 11.25 -4.61
N PRO A 161 14.87 12.23 -4.10
CA PRO A 161 15.52 13.31 -4.86
C PRO A 161 16.72 12.82 -5.68
N SER A 162 17.10 13.57 -6.71
CA SER A 162 18.24 13.24 -7.59
C SER A 162 19.61 13.26 -6.86
N THR A 163 19.67 13.88 -5.69
CA THR A 163 20.84 13.87 -4.80
C THR A 163 21.11 12.50 -4.16
N VAL A 164 20.10 11.63 -4.13
CA VAL A 164 20.25 10.23 -3.69
C VAL A 164 20.48 9.35 -4.91
N ALA A 165 21.55 8.57 -4.91
CA ALA A 165 21.90 7.67 -6.01
C ALA A 165 20.78 6.63 -6.28
N ALA A 166 20.62 6.21 -7.52
CA ALA A 166 19.52 5.34 -7.95
C ALA A 166 19.56 3.95 -7.28
N ASP A 167 20.75 3.41 -7.06
CA ASP A 167 20.96 2.16 -6.34
C ASP A 167 20.55 2.26 -4.86
N LYS A 168 20.84 3.39 -4.22
CA LYS A 168 20.36 3.69 -2.85
C LYS A 168 18.84 3.78 -2.80
N ARG A 169 18.21 4.48 -3.76
CA ARG A 169 16.74 4.55 -3.82
C ARG A 169 16.11 3.17 -4.00
N ALA A 170 16.70 2.35 -4.89
CA ALA A 170 16.26 0.95 -5.05
C ALA A 170 16.44 0.15 -3.75
N GLN A 171 17.53 0.37 -3.01
CA GLN A 171 17.77 -0.30 -1.73
C GLN A 171 16.71 0.07 -0.68
N TYR A 172 16.23 1.32 -0.61
CA TYR A 172 15.13 1.71 0.28
C TYR A 172 13.82 0.97 -0.05
N CYS A 173 13.52 0.77 -1.33
CA CYS A 173 12.37 -0.04 -1.76
C CYS A 173 12.53 -1.51 -1.34
N ILE A 174 13.73 -2.08 -1.51
CA ILE A 174 14.04 -3.46 -1.09
C ILE A 174 13.98 -3.61 0.43
N ASN A 175 14.41 -2.60 1.18
CA ASN A 175 14.30 -2.58 2.64
C ASN A 175 12.82 -2.56 3.09
N ALA A 176 11.95 -1.83 2.39
CA ALA A 176 10.50 -1.86 2.66
C ALA A 176 9.93 -3.28 2.51
N CYS A 177 10.30 -3.99 1.43
CA CYS A 177 9.91 -5.39 1.24
C CYS A 177 10.42 -6.28 2.37
N ARG A 178 11.73 -6.23 2.67
CA ARG A 178 12.37 -7.03 3.72
C ARG A 178 11.70 -6.81 5.08
N ARG A 179 11.58 -5.55 5.50
CA ARG A 179 11.02 -5.23 6.82
C ARG A 179 9.54 -5.61 6.91
N SER A 180 8.78 -5.48 5.82
CA SER A 180 7.39 -5.93 5.77
C SER A 180 7.26 -7.44 5.99
N ILE A 181 8.16 -8.23 5.41
CA ILE A 181 8.21 -9.69 5.64
C ILE A 181 8.52 -9.99 7.11
N GLU A 182 9.54 -9.31 7.68
CA GLU A 182 9.91 -9.48 9.09
C GLU A 182 8.74 -9.14 10.02
N ILE A 183 8.03 -8.01 9.81
CA ILE A 183 6.86 -7.61 10.60
C ILE A 183 5.74 -8.66 10.47
N ALA A 184 5.49 -9.18 9.27
CA ALA A 184 4.47 -10.22 9.10
C ALA A 184 4.84 -11.51 9.84
N GLN A 185 6.11 -11.91 9.81
CA GLN A 185 6.63 -13.07 10.55
C GLN A 185 6.58 -12.88 12.08
N GLU A 186 6.97 -11.70 12.57
CA GLU A 186 6.86 -11.33 13.99
C GLU A 186 5.41 -11.42 14.50
N LEU A 187 4.42 -11.20 13.63
CA LEU A 187 2.99 -11.26 13.94
C LEU A 187 2.33 -12.59 13.54
N GLY A 188 3.06 -13.53 12.93
CA GLY A 188 2.53 -14.79 12.40
C GLY A 188 1.47 -14.58 11.30
N ALA A 189 1.61 -13.52 10.50
CA ALA A 189 0.60 -13.04 9.57
C ALA A 189 1.05 -13.07 8.10
N GLU A 190 1.98 -13.97 7.71
CA GLU A 190 2.52 -14.07 6.36
C GLU A 190 1.43 -14.35 5.33
N ASP A 191 0.43 -15.15 5.68
CA ASP A 191 -0.71 -15.46 4.81
C ASP A 191 -1.65 -14.27 4.57
N TRP A 192 -1.53 -13.20 5.38
CA TRP A 192 -2.35 -11.99 5.27
C TRP A 192 -1.81 -10.98 4.28
N ILE A 193 -0.56 -11.13 3.83
CA ILE A 193 0.08 -10.16 2.94
C ILE A 193 0.41 -10.75 1.57
N GLU A 194 0.37 -9.90 0.56
CA GLU A 194 0.92 -10.11 -0.78
C GLU A 194 1.59 -8.81 -1.21
N PHE A 195 2.62 -8.89 -2.06
CA PHE A 195 3.27 -7.70 -2.59
C PHE A 195 2.88 -7.42 -4.03
N ILE A 196 2.87 -6.14 -4.38
CA ILE A 196 3.03 -5.67 -5.76
C ILE A 196 4.28 -4.78 -5.82
N CYS A 197 5.06 -4.94 -6.88
CA CYS A 197 6.33 -4.26 -7.02
C CYS A 197 6.32 -3.37 -8.24
N THR A 198 6.82 -2.15 -8.09
CA THR A 198 7.05 -1.22 -9.19
C THR A 198 7.69 -1.88 -10.42
N GLY A 199 7.50 -1.28 -11.59
CA GLY A 199 8.14 -1.72 -12.84
C GLY A 199 9.68 -1.65 -12.86
N ASN A 200 10.30 -1.11 -11.82
CA ASN A 200 11.75 -1.03 -11.67
C ASN A 200 12.38 -2.42 -11.48
N GLU A 201 13.12 -2.88 -12.50
CA GLU A 201 13.69 -4.22 -12.52
C GLU A 201 14.74 -4.45 -11.41
N THR A 202 15.48 -3.41 -11.00
CA THR A 202 16.47 -3.51 -9.91
C THR A 202 15.77 -3.77 -8.58
N VAL A 203 14.65 -3.09 -8.32
CA VAL A 203 13.84 -3.32 -7.12
C VAL A 203 13.25 -4.72 -7.13
N MET A 204 12.63 -5.12 -8.24
CA MET A 204 12.04 -6.47 -8.36
C MET A 204 13.07 -7.57 -8.17
N LYS A 205 14.27 -7.45 -8.76
CA LYS A 205 15.38 -8.41 -8.56
C LYS A 205 15.84 -8.49 -7.11
N GLY A 206 15.79 -7.40 -6.36
CA GLY A 206 16.13 -7.39 -4.93
C GLY A 206 15.04 -7.97 -4.05
N CYS A 207 13.76 -7.77 -4.38
CA CYS A 207 12.62 -8.30 -3.62
C CYS A 207 12.33 -9.78 -3.90
N ALA A 208 12.54 -10.24 -5.15
CA ALA A 208 12.22 -11.60 -5.57
C ALA A 208 12.79 -12.70 -4.64
N PRO A 209 14.10 -12.74 -4.31
CA PRO A 209 14.64 -13.77 -3.42
C PRO A 209 14.09 -13.70 -1.99
N LEU A 210 13.71 -12.51 -1.50
CA LEU A 210 13.09 -12.33 -0.20
C LEU A 210 11.70 -12.99 -0.18
N CYS A 211 10.89 -12.70 -1.19
CA CYS A 211 9.54 -13.25 -1.34
C CYS A 211 9.55 -14.76 -1.60
N GLU A 212 10.51 -15.27 -2.39
CA GLU A 212 10.70 -16.72 -2.58
C GLU A 212 11.00 -17.43 -1.26
N THR A 213 11.90 -16.87 -0.44
CA THR A 213 12.28 -17.43 0.86
C THR A 213 11.11 -17.42 1.85
N ALA A 214 10.35 -16.33 1.88
CA ALA A 214 9.20 -16.18 2.77
C ALA A 214 7.93 -16.87 2.26
N ALA A 215 7.92 -17.41 1.04
CA ALA A 215 6.76 -17.99 0.39
C ALA A 215 5.58 -17.01 0.20
N ILE A 216 5.87 -15.72 0.01
CA ILE A 216 4.88 -14.65 -0.16
C ILE A 216 4.82 -14.24 -1.63
N PRO A 217 3.63 -14.21 -2.28
CA PRO A 217 3.47 -13.79 -3.66
C PRO A 217 3.88 -12.34 -3.89
N ILE A 218 4.56 -12.07 -5.03
CA ILE A 218 4.90 -10.73 -5.46
C ILE A 218 4.55 -10.51 -6.94
N GLY A 219 3.59 -9.62 -7.20
CA GLY A 219 3.19 -9.17 -8.53
C GLY A 219 4.13 -8.10 -9.07
N TRP A 220 4.53 -8.22 -10.34
CA TRP A 220 5.39 -7.21 -10.97
C TRP A 220 4.59 -6.28 -11.88
N MET A 221 4.77 -4.95 -11.72
CA MET A 221 4.04 -3.91 -12.48
C MET A 221 4.81 -3.45 -13.73
N ALA A 222 5.56 -4.35 -14.37
CA ALA A 222 6.34 -3.99 -15.55
C ALA A 222 5.58 -4.25 -16.85
N ASN A 223 5.56 -3.26 -17.75
CA ASN A 223 5.05 -3.42 -19.11
C ASN A 223 6.00 -4.27 -19.98
N LYS A 224 6.14 -5.54 -19.62
CA LYS A 224 6.97 -6.54 -20.32
C LYS A 224 6.08 -7.60 -20.94
N ALA A 225 6.60 -8.28 -21.98
CA ALA A 225 5.90 -9.44 -22.53
C ALA A 225 5.90 -10.61 -21.52
N ALA A 226 4.88 -11.46 -21.57
CA ALA A 226 4.78 -12.62 -20.68
C ALA A 226 5.98 -13.59 -20.81
N SER A 227 6.60 -13.69 -21.99
CA SER A 227 7.84 -14.47 -22.20
C SER A 227 9.02 -13.96 -21.35
N GLU A 228 9.04 -12.65 -21.03
CA GLU A 228 10.08 -12.09 -20.19
C GLU A 228 9.86 -12.41 -18.71
N TYR A 229 8.59 -12.41 -18.26
CA TYR A 229 8.21 -12.91 -16.94
C TYR A 229 8.63 -14.39 -16.78
N ASP A 230 8.37 -15.24 -17.77
CA ASP A 230 8.81 -16.64 -17.77
C ASP A 230 10.33 -16.80 -17.67
N ARG A 231 11.05 -16.02 -18.48
CA ARG A 231 12.52 -16.07 -18.49
C ARG A 231 13.13 -15.64 -17.14
N LEU A 232 12.60 -14.56 -16.54
CA LEU A 232 13.09 -14.05 -15.26
C LEU A 232 12.61 -14.93 -14.09
N GLY A 233 11.42 -15.47 -14.18
CA GLY A 233 10.81 -16.34 -13.17
C GLY A 233 11.14 -17.82 -13.32
N ALA A 234 12.14 -18.18 -14.16
CA ALA A 234 12.54 -19.57 -14.29
C ALA A 234 13.03 -20.13 -12.95
N GLY A 235 12.32 -21.14 -12.42
CA GLY A 235 12.60 -21.73 -11.11
C GLY A 235 11.97 -20.99 -9.93
N CYS A 236 11.31 -19.83 -10.14
CA CYS A 236 10.56 -19.12 -9.10
C CYS A 236 9.16 -19.70 -8.94
N LYS A 237 8.65 -19.66 -7.71
CA LYS A 237 7.29 -20.07 -7.34
C LYS A 237 6.40 -18.87 -7.01
N TYR A 238 6.96 -17.83 -6.45
CA TYR A 238 6.24 -16.66 -5.93
C TYR A 238 6.58 -15.37 -6.68
N ALA A 239 7.83 -15.21 -7.16
CA ALA A 239 8.26 -14.04 -7.90
C ALA A 239 8.16 -14.25 -9.43
N TYR A 240 7.81 -13.20 -10.17
CA TYR A 240 7.59 -13.22 -11.62
C TYR A 240 6.45 -14.17 -12.08
N ARG A 241 5.66 -14.70 -11.15
CA ARG A 241 4.52 -15.59 -11.43
C ARG A 241 3.20 -14.85 -11.38
N TRP A 242 3.24 -13.55 -11.17
CA TRP A 242 2.08 -12.65 -11.15
C TRP A 242 2.41 -11.33 -11.87
N ALA A 243 1.67 -11.00 -12.92
CA ALA A 243 1.71 -9.71 -13.60
C ALA A 243 0.55 -8.84 -13.08
N ASN A 244 0.88 -7.70 -12.46
CA ASN A 244 -0.09 -6.71 -12.01
C ASN A 244 0.05 -5.45 -12.88
N LEU A 245 -0.83 -5.26 -13.88
CA LEU A 245 -0.61 -4.25 -14.90
C LEU A 245 -1.60 -3.08 -14.83
N SER A 246 -1.07 -1.88 -15.11
CA SER A 246 -1.90 -0.70 -15.36
C SER A 246 -2.76 -0.89 -16.62
N LEU A 247 -3.98 -0.36 -16.59
CA LEU A 247 -4.90 -0.36 -17.75
C LEU A 247 -4.24 0.20 -19.02
N GLU A 248 -3.39 1.22 -18.90
CA GLU A 248 -2.69 1.84 -20.04
C GLU A 248 -1.86 0.85 -20.87
N TYR A 249 -1.46 -0.28 -20.29
CA TYR A 249 -0.69 -1.32 -20.98
C TYR A 249 -1.56 -2.34 -21.71
N MET A 250 -2.88 -2.31 -21.47
CA MET A 250 -3.83 -3.34 -21.93
C MET A 250 -4.35 -3.09 -23.34
N ASN A 251 -4.42 -4.15 -24.12
CA ASN A 251 -5.15 -4.20 -25.40
C ASN A 251 -6.58 -4.71 -25.14
N ASP A 252 -7.40 -3.87 -24.54
CA ASP A 252 -8.77 -4.16 -24.12
C ASP A 252 -9.84 -3.45 -24.97
N GLY A 253 -9.39 -2.74 -26.00
CA GLY A 253 -10.27 -1.98 -26.92
C GLY A 253 -10.54 -0.54 -26.50
N PHE A 254 -10.10 -0.10 -25.31
CA PHE A 254 -10.28 1.27 -24.82
C PHE A 254 -9.04 1.87 -24.15
N SER A 255 -8.02 1.08 -23.83
CA SER A 255 -6.81 1.57 -23.15
C SER A 255 -5.63 1.82 -24.09
N GLY A 256 -5.59 1.21 -25.27
CA GLY A 256 -4.59 1.44 -26.32
C GLY A 256 -3.22 0.79 -26.09
N GLY A 257 -3.07 -0.03 -25.06
CA GLY A 257 -1.86 -0.81 -24.78
C GLY A 257 -1.73 -2.06 -25.67
N LYS A 258 -0.73 -2.88 -25.39
CA LYS A 258 -0.40 -4.09 -26.20
C LYS A 258 -0.54 -5.40 -25.43
N ARG A 259 -0.67 -5.37 -24.09
CA ARG A 259 -0.73 -6.57 -23.26
C ARG A 259 -2.14 -7.16 -23.26
N THR A 260 -2.23 -8.48 -23.25
CA THR A 260 -3.50 -9.21 -23.16
C THR A 260 -3.50 -10.15 -21.96
N ILE A 261 -4.65 -10.43 -21.39
CA ILE A 261 -4.81 -11.39 -20.29
C ILE A 261 -4.28 -12.77 -20.72
N ASP A 262 -4.68 -13.22 -21.92
CA ASP A 262 -4.34 -14.55 -22.43
C ASP A 262 -2.84 -14.73 -22.68
N GLU A 263 -2.10 -13.64 -22.96
CA GLU A 263 -0.63 -13.66 -23.10
C GLU A 263 0.06 -14.18 -21.83
N PHE A 264 -0.47 -13.85 -20.65
CA PHE A 264 0.08 -14.25 -19.36
C PHE A 264 -0.51 -15.57 -18.87
N VAL A 265 -1.83 -15.68 -18.86
CA VAL A 265 -2.54 -16.84 -18.31
C VAL A 265 -2.20 -18.14 -19.08
N SER A 266 -2.02 -18.08 -20.40
CA SER A 266 -1.59 -19.24 -21.19
C SER A 266 -0.19 -19.77 -20.84
N ARG A 267 0.59 -18.98 -20.09
CA ARG A 267 1.93 -19.34 -19.57
C ARG A 267 1.92 -19.69 -18.08
N GLY A 268 0.72 -19.78 -17.46
CA GLY A 268 0.60 -20.04 -16.03
C GLY A 268 1.06 -18.86 -15.15
N ILE A 269 1.09 -17.64 -15.71
CA ILE A 269 1.35 -16.41 -14.96
C ILE A 269 0.03 -15.84 -14.52
N GLU A 270 -0.18 -15.69 -13.20
CA GLU A 270 -1.34 -15.00 -12.64
C GLU A 270 -1.42 -13.56 -13.16
N PHE A 271 -2.63 -13.06 -13.33
CA PHE A 271 -2.82 -11.74 -13.91
C PHE A 271 -3.80 -10.88 -13.09
N SER A 272 -3.45 -9.63 -12.89
CA SER A 272 -4.31 -8.62 -12.29
C SER A 272 -4.15 -7.27 -12.97
N VAL A 273 -5.12 -6.39 -12.75
CA VAL A 273 -5.20 -5.09 -13.42
C VAL A 273 -5.63 -3.98 -12.46
N PHE A 274 -5.10 -2.76 -12.68
CA PHE A 274 -5.43 -1.55 -11.92
C PHE A 274 -5.39 -0.29 -12.80
N ASN A 275 -6.15 0.82 -12.53
CA ASN A 275 -7.35 0.82 -11.69
C ASN A 275 -8.58 0.71 -12.59
N VAL A 276 -9.47 -0.21 -12.26
CA VAL A 276 -10.68 -0.48 -13.03
C VAL A 276 -11.84 0.32 -12.42
N ASP A 277 -12.13 1.50 -12.97
CA ASP A 277 -12.99 2.49 -12.31
C ASP A 277 -14.27 2.85 -13.07
N THR A 278 -14.28 2.70 -14.41
CA THR A 278 -15.46 3.01 -15.22
C THR A 278 -16.38 1.79 -15.41
N ASP A 279 -17.65 2.02 -15.70
CA ASP A 279 -18.59 0.93 -15.98
C ASP A 279 -18.16 0.04 -17.16
N GLN A 280 -17.57 0.63 -18.19
CA GLN A 280 -17.07 -0.10 -19.35
C GLN A 280 -15.91 -1.02 -18.96
N GLN A 281 -14.93 -0.50 -18.20
CA GLN A 281 -13.81 -1.27 -17.69
C GLN A 281 -14.29 -2.39 -16.76
N MET A 282 -15.13 -2.07 -15.80
CA MET A 282 -15.67 -3.05 -14.84
C MET A 282 -16.38 -4.19 -15.58
N ASN A 283 -17.27 -3.88 -16.52
CA ASN A 283 -17.99 -4.91 -17.29
C ASN A 283 -17.03 -5.79 -18.12
N TYR A 284 -15.99 -5.20 -18.70
CA TYR A 284 -14.99 -5.94 -19.48
C TYR A 284 -14.21 -6.94 -18.61
N TYR A 285 -13.71 -6.49 -17.47
CA TYR A 285 -12.85 -7.31 -16.59
C TYR A 285 -13.66 -8.27 -15.72
N VAL A 286 -14.87 -7.93 -15.29
CA VAL A 286 -15.78 -8.85 -14.58
C VAL A 286 -16.16 -10.05 -15.46
N ASN A 287 -16.40 -9.83 -16.76
CA ASN A 287 -16.70 -10.92 -17.71
C ASN A 287 -15.49 -11.85 -17.97
N ARG A 288 -14.32 -11.55 -17.39
CA ARG A 288 -13.06 -12.31 -17.48
C ARG A 288 -12.48 -12.65 -16.11
N ALA A 289 -13.30 -12.55 -15.07
CA ALA A 289 -12.87 -12.73 -13.69
C ALA A 289 -12.27 -14.12 -13.44
N ASP A 290 -12.71 -15.12 -14.19
CA ASP A 290 -12.18 -16.49 -14.17
C ASP A 290 -10.70 -16.61 -14.60
N LYS A 291 -10.18 -15.60 -15.30
CA LYS A 291 -8.81 -15.51 -15.78
C LYS A 291 -7.93 -14.59 -14.90
N LEU A 292 -8.51 -13.94 -13.90
CA LEU A 292 -7.84 -12.92 -13.12
C LEU A 292 -7.60 -13.37 -11.68
N LYS A 293 -6.42 -13.05 -11.16
CA LYS A 293 -6.12 -13.16 -9.74
C LYS A 293 -6.91 -12.13 -8.94
N CYS A 294 -6.83 -10.85 -9.36
CA CYS A 294 -7.61 -9.78 -8.74
C CYS A 294 -7.82 -8.58 -9.68
N ILE A 295 -8.76 -7.72 -9.29
CA ILE A 295 -9.08 -6.45 -9.97
C ILE A 295 -9.02 -5.34 -8.93
N CYS A 296 -8.09 -4.39 -9.09
CA CYS A 296 -7.97 -3.24 -8.21
C CYS A 296 -8.83 -2.06 -8.70
N SER A 297 -9.58 -1.43 -7.79
CA SER A 297 -10.48 -0.31 -8.12
C SER A 297 -10.57 0.72 -6.99
N ASN A 298 -10.75 1.98 -7.36
CA ASN A 298 -11.17 3.05 -6.47
C ASN A 298 -12.65 2.96 -6.03
N TYR A 299 -13.44 2.09 -6.69
CA TYR A 299 -14.88 1.90 -6.44
C TYR A 299 -15.18 0.42 -6.14
N PRO A 300 -14.61 -0.15 -5.06
CA PRO A 300 -14.72 -1.58 -4.76
C PRO A 300 -16.16 -2.04 -4.51
N LYS A 301 -16.99 -1.24 -3.86
CA LYS A 301 -18.41 -1.55 -3.62
C LYS A 301 -19.18 -1.68 -4.93
N LYS A 302 -18.97 -0.75 -5.87
CA LYS A 302 -19.57 -0.78 -7.21
C LYS A 302 -19.10 -2.01 -7.98
N LEU A 303 -17.80 -2.31 -7.97
CA LEU A 303 -17.23 -3.47 -8.65
C LEU A 303 -17.80 -4.78 -8.09
N LEU A 304 -17.86 -4.94 -6.76
CA LEU A 304 -18.49 -6.08 -6.11
C LEU A 304 -19.96 -6.28 -6.54
N SER A 305 -20.71 -5.18 -6.67
CA SER A 305 -22.12 -5.27 -7.12
C SER A 305 -22.26 -5.79 -8.54
N LYS A 306 -21.26 -5.65 -9.40
CA LYS A 306 -21.24 -6.20 -10.75
C LYS A 306 -20.81 -7.67 -10.80
N MET A 307 -19.98 -8.11 -9.86
CA MET A 307 -19.53 -9.50 -9.77
C MET A 307 -20.61 -10.45 -9.23
N ARG A 308 -21.56 -9.93 -8.45
CA ARG A 308 -22.67 -10.71 -7.85
C ARG A 308 -23.88 -10.90 -8.77
N LYS A 309 -23.83 -10.37 -9.99
CA LYS A 309 -24.88 -10.53 -11.01
C LYS A 309 -24.58 -11.70 -11.94
#